data_9520b4d367eb235b56f49ce839e51f7b
#
_entry.id   9520b4d367eb235b56f49ce839e51f7b
#
_cell.length_a   1.000
_cell.length_b   1.000
_cell.length_c   1.000
_cell.angle_alpha   90.00
_cell.angle_beta   90.00
_cell.angle_gamma   90.00
#
_symmetry.space_group_name_H-M   'P 1'
#
loop_
_entity.id
_entity.type
_entity.pdbx_description
1 polymer ?
#
loop_
_entity_poly.entity_id
_entity_poly.type
_entity_poly.pdbx_seq_one_letter_code
_entity_poly.pdbx_strand_id
1 'polypeptide(L)'
;MDVPFEIPDSWEWVRLGFVSTYAETKEKVNAQHANPELWGLDLEDIEKGGRLLCKKKVGERKAVGDKTHFSKGNILYSKLRPYLLKILVADDDGICTPEIVPFKMYGDINPTYIVYYLQSPYVDNYINSITYGVKMPRVSTETMTELFVPIPPIKEQNRIVSRIQEVEPLVFQYNEVDSQNRKLNLQFPEQLKKSILQWAVQGKLVPQDENDMPAEVLLERIRAEKDALIKAGKIKRDKHESSIFSRDNSHYEKLDGIERCIDDEIPFEIPDNWTWTRLSSISKVLGGKRIPAGRTLTTENTGHIYIRVSDMKDGGVSTEGLMYVPQDIYPSISRYIINSEDIFITVAGTIGRIGKVPPALSGANLTENADRLVIYLTDQDWLISCLQSPYIQYQIADVTTKVGQPKLAIARIENLLIPLPPIAEQQRIVDKIEELLPTLKAL
;
A
#
# COMPACT_ATOMS: atom_id res chain seq x y z
N MET A 1 19.56 -2.13 49.09
CA MET A 1 19.17 -1.27 47.95
C MET A 1 18.64 -2.18 46.86
N ASP A 2 17.43 -1.97 46.44
CA ASP A 2 16.94 -2.73 45.30
C ASP A 2 17.59 -2.19 44.00
N VAL A 3 18.70 -2.83 43.62
CA VAL A 3 19.41 -2.52 42.37
C VAL A 3 18.67 -3.15 41.18
N PRO A 4 18.73 -2.54 40.01
CA PRO A 4 17.95 -2.98 38.83
C PRO A 4 18.22 -4.40 38.36
N PHE A 5 19.48 -4.80 38.37
CA PHE A 5 19.97 -6.12 37.95
C PHE A 5 21.37 -6.37 38.53
N GLU A 6 21.85 -7.60 38.46
CA GLU A 6 23.21 -7.93 38.91
C GLU A 6 24.25 -7.38 37.93
N ILE A 7 25.35 -6.86 38.49
CA ILE A 7 26.51 -6.38 37.70
C ILE A 7 27.77 -7.12 38.17
N PRO A 8 28.85 -7.16 37.36
CA PRO A 8 30.12 -7.75 37.76
C PRO A 8 30.70 -7.12 39.04
N ASP A 9 31.42 -7.89 39.84
CA ASP A 9 32.03 -7.43 41.11
C ASP A 9 32.94 -6.20 40.99
N SER A 10 33.49 -5.98 39.78
CA SER A 10 34.33 -4.84 39.46
C SER A 10 33.56 -3.57 39.07
N TRP A 11 32.22 -3.62 39.05
CA TRP A 11 31.34 -2.51 38.70
C TRP A 11 30.68 -1.96 39.98
N GLU A 12 30.25 -0.71 39.93
CA GLU A 12 29.53 -0.05 41.01
C GLU A 12 28.23 0.57 40.54
N TRP A 13 27.15 0.40 41.31
CA TRP A 13 25.92 1.15 41.12
C TRP A 13 26.02 2.52 41.80
N VAL A 14 25.81 3.58 41.01
CA VAL A 14 25.81 4.94 41.51
C VAL A 14 24.57 5.69 41.01
N ARG A 15 24.20 6.77 41.68
CA ARG A 15 23.14 7.66 41.19
C ARG A 15 23.71 8.66 40.18
N LEU A 16 22.98 8.94 39.07
CA LEU A 16 23.45 9.87 38.05
C LEU A 16 23.77 11.27 38.63
N GLY A 17 22.95 11.75 39.56
CA GLY A 17 23.17 13.04 40.22
C GLY A 17 24.45 13.11 41.04
N PHE A 18 24.97 11.97 41.53
CA PHE A 18 26.22 11.93 42.29
C PHE A 18 27.46 12.00 41.38
N VAL A 19 27.40 11.47 40.20
CA VAL A 19 28.54 11.36 39.26
C VAL A 19 28.49 12.37 38.12
N SER A 20 27.51 13.28 38.12
CA SER A 20 27.33 14.24 37.01
C SER A 20 26.83 15.60 37.48
N THR A 21 26.99 16.60 36.61
CA THR A 21 26.44 17.94 36.83
C THR A 21 24.98 18.07 36.43
N TYR A 22 24.21 16.99 36.31
CA TYR A 22 22.84 17.03 35.78
C TYR A 22 21.92 17.99 36.55
N ALA A 23 21.99 18.00 37.87
CA ALA A 23 21.19 18.85 38.76
C ALA A 23 21.69 20.30 38.91
N GLU A 24 22.90 20.58 38.46
CA GLU A 24 23.48 21.93 38.58
C GLU A 24 22.74 22.96 37.71
N THR A 25 22.75 24.22 38.19
CA THR A 25 22.19 25.34 37.43
C THR A 25 22.92 25.50 36.10
N LYS A 26 22.18 25.57 35.01
CA LYS A 26 22.75 25.72 33.68
C LYS A 26 22.91 27.20 33.34
N GLU A 27 24.01 27.52 32.67
CA GLU A 27 24.26 28.86 32.13
C GLU A 27 23.24 29.18 31.05
N LYS A 28 22.53 30.30 31.19
CA LYS A 28 21.57 30.81 30.22
C LYS A 28 22.19 31.91 29.39
N VAL A 29 22.00 31.84 28.07
CA VAL A 29 22.47 32.82 27.10
C VAL A 29 21.32 33.26 26.23
N ASN A 30 21.09 34.57 26.09
CA ASN A 30 20.12 35.05 25.13
C ASN A 30 20.65 34.83 23.71
N ALA A 31 19.85 34.16 22.87
CA ALA A 31 20.26 33.77 21.53
C ALA A 31 20.67 34.98 20.64
N GLN A 32 20.08 36.15 20.86
CA GLN A 32 20.40 37.37 20.10
C GLN A 32 21.76 37.98 20.46
N HIS A 33 22.31 37.66 21.63
CA HIS A 33 23.59 38.13 22.11
C HIS A 33 24.68 37.04 22.10
N ALA A 34 24.33 35.84 21.69
CA ALA A 34 25.26 34.73 21.60
C ALA A 34 26.23 34.91 20.43
N ASN A 35 27.45 34.37 20.58
CA ASN A 35 28.41 34.36 19.50
C ASN A 35 27.82 33.57 18.27
N PRO A 36 27.71 34.19 17.09
CA PRO A 36 27.10 33.58 15.92
C PRO A 36 27.84 32.33 15.39
N GLU A 37 29.11 32.17 15.72
CA GLU A 37 29.95 31.03 15.32
C GLU A 37 29.70 29.78 16.17
N LEU A 38 29.10 29.90 17.38
CA LEU A 38 28.77 28.77 18.21
C LEU A 38 27.77 27.82 17.53
N TRP A 39 27.83 26.55 17.89
CA TRP A 39 26.84 25.58 17.49
C TRP A 39 25.47 25.89 18.11
N GLY A 40 24.46 26.07 17.28
CA GLY A 40 23.06 26.22 17.70
C GLY A 40 22.32 24.89 17.53
N LEU A 41 21.92 24.25 18.64
CA LEU A 41 21.24 22.95 18.60
C LEU A 41 19.77 23.07 19.01
N ASP A 42 18.87 22.59 18.16
CA ASP A 42 17.47 22.41 18.50
C ASP A 42 17.07 20.92 18.36
N LEU A 43 15.90 20.55 18.93
CA LEU A 43 15.45 19.16 18.94
C LEU A 43 15.21 18.57 17.53
N GLU A 44 14.90 19.39 16.57
CA GLU A 44 14.70 18.98 15.17
C GLU A 44 15.99 18.51 14.50
N ASP A 45 17.15 18.95 14.98
CA ASP A 45 18.45 18.56 14.46
C ASP A 45 18.90 17.16 14.89
N ILE A 46 18.20 16.57 15.86
CA ILE A 46 18.52 15.26 16.39
C ILE A 46 17.41 14.26 15.99
N GLU A 47 17.79 13.19 15.33
CA GLU A 47 16.89 12.09 15.00
C GLU A 47 16.54 11.25 16.24
N LYS A 48 15.48 10.45 16.16
CA LYS A 48 15.22 9.41 17.16
C LYS A 48 16.44 8.49 17.27
N GLY A 49 16.90 8.23 18.51
CA GLY A 49 18.10 7.44 18.76
C GLY A 49 19.39 8.27 18.84
N GLY A 50 19.31 9.62 18.74
CA GLY A 50 20.43 10.52 19.06
C GLY A 50 21.35 10.87 17.88
N ARG A 51 21.08 10.38 16.66
CA ARG A 51 21.89 10.75 15.49
C ARG A 51 21.69 12.23 15.16
N LEU A 52 22.77 12.98 14.98
CA LEU A 52 22.73 14.37 14.54
C LEU A 52 22.42 14.41 13.03
N LEU A 53 21.35 15.09 12.65
CA LEU A 53 20.93 15.24 11.24
C LEU A 53 21.65 16.41 10.56
N CYS A 54 21.82 17.52 11.30
CA CYS A 54 22.53 18.69 10.78
C CYS A 54 23.16 19.48 11.92
N LYS A 55 24.29 20.14 11.63
CA LYS A 55 24.98 21.03 12.56
C LYS A 55 24.91 22.43 11.97
N LYS A 56 24.19 23.34 12.67
CA LYS A 56 24.02 24.73 12.25
C LYS A 56 24.64 25.68 13.25
N LYS A 57 25.22 26.77 12.80
CA LYS A 57 25.71 27.85 13.65
C LYS A 57 24.54 28.71 14.16
N VAL A 58 24.74 29.35 15.29
CA VAL A 58 23.76 30.29 15.85
C VAL A 58 23.39 31.39 14.88
N GLY A 59 24.36 31.94 14.14
CA GLY A 59 24.15 32.98 13.13
C GLY A 59 23.29 32.53 11.93
N GLU A 60 23.24 31.23 11.66
CA GLU A 60 22.42 30.66 10.58
C GLU A 60 20.95 30.43 11.03
N ARG A 61 20.70 30.55 12.34
CA ARG A 61 19.38 30.35 12.93
C ARG A 61 18.75 31.70 13.30
N LYS A 62 17.46 31.84 13.04
CA LYS A 62 16.66 32.94 13.60
C LYS A 62 16.24 32.59 15.04
N ALA A 63 17.24 32.24 15.89
CA ALA A 63 16.96 31.84 17.25
C ALA A 63 16.55 33.06 18.11
N VAL A 64 15.51 32.91 18.93
CA VAL A 64 15.02 33.93 19.85
C VAL A 64 14.92 33.37 21.27
N GLY A 65 15.02 34.24 22.24
CA GLY A 65 14.86 33.93 23.66
C GLY A 65 16.06 33.25 24.29
N ASP A 66 15.87 32.79 25.53
CA ASP A 66 16.93 32.18 26.33
C ASP A 66 17.22 30.76 25.85
N LYS A 67 18.50 30.47 25.70
CA LYS A 67 19.08 29.18 25.38
C LYS A 67 19.98 28.71 26.54
N THR A 68 20.34 27.45 26.54
CA THR A 68 21.26 26.87 27.53
C THR A 68 22.62 26.65 26.87
N HIS A 69 23.67 27.17 27.48
CA HIS A 69 25.05 26.96 27.02
C HIS A 69 25.51 25.52 27.29
N PHE A 70 26.30 24.96 26.38
CA PHE A 70 27.00 23.68 26.57
C PHE A 70 28.41 23.75 26.00
N SER A 71 29.29 22.93 26.55
CA SER A 71 30.66 22.80 26.07
C SER A 71 30.89 21.43 25.41
N LYS A 72 31.90 21.36 24.58
CA LYS A 72 32.41 20.11 23.98
C LYS A 72 32.59 19.04 25.10
N GLY A 73 32.16 17.81 24.81
CA GLY A 73 32.20 16.71 25.76
C GLY A 73 31.01 16.64 26.72
N ASN A 74 30.11 17.64 26.73
CA ASN A 74 28.89 17.53 27.50
C ASN A 74 27.96 16.50 26.86
N ILE A 75 27.20 15.77 27.70
CA ILE A 75 26.07 14.94 27.26
C ILE A 75 24.87 15.88 27.13
N LEU A 76 24.21 15.85 25.96
CA LEU A 76 23.05 16.65 25.66
C LEU A 76 21.83 15.72 25.69
N TYR A 77 21.00 15.84 26.72
CA TYR A 77 19.85 14.98 26.98
C TYR A 77 18.54 15.73 26.74
N SER A 78 17.68 15.24 25.86
CA SER A 78 16.34 15.80 25.72
C SER A 78 15.41 15.31 26.81
N LYS A 79 14.99 16.22 27.71
CA LYS A 79 13.99 15.93 28.76
C LYS A 79 12.56 15.86 28.17
N LEU A 80 12.31 16.42 26.95
CA LEU A 80 11.04 16.42 26.25
C LEU A 80 10.94 15.17 25.37
N ARG A 81 9.83 14.43 25.51
CA ARG A 81 9.58 13.19 24.77
C ARG A 81 10.77 12.21 24.85
N PRO A 82 11.13 11.78 26.06
CA PRO A 82 12.34 11.00 26.32
C PRO A 82 12.37 9.69 25.50
N TYR A 83 11.22 9.11 25.15
CA TYR A 83 11.09 7.94 24.27
C TYR A 83 11.69 8.13 22.86
N LEU A 84 11.99 9.37 22.47
CA LEU A 84 12.70 9.64 21.22
C LEU A 84 14.21 9.43 21.35
N LEU A 85 14.74 9.22 22.58
CA LEU A 85 16.15 8.95 22.85
C LEU A 85 17.10 9.95 22.16
N LYS A 86 16.72 11.24 22.13
CA LYS A 86 17.54 12.32 21.57
C LYS A 86 18.64 12.70 22.55
N ILE A 87 19.69 11.89 22.56
CA ILE A 87 20.81 11.99 23.50
C ILE A 87 22.09 11.84 22.68
N LEU A 88 23.05 12.76 22.87
CA LEU A 88 24.34 12.70 22.18
C LEU A 88 25.44 13.38 23.03
N VAL A 89 26.70 13.15 22.66
CA VAL A 89 27.83 13.89 23.20
C VAL A 89 28.16 15.07 22.31
N ALA A 90 28.29 16.26 22.87
CA ALA A 90 28.65 17.45 22.13
C ALA A 90 30.09 17.34 21.58
N ASP A 91 30.28 17.53 20.30
CA ASP A 91 31.57 17.54 19.62
C ASP A 91 32.19 18.96 19.52
N ASP A 92 31.44 19.99 19.93
CA ASP A 92 31.81 21.41 19.92
C ASP A 92 31.07 22.18 20.99
N ASP A 93 31.48 23.45 21.24
CA ASP A 93 30.78 24.37 22.14
C ASP A 93 29.55 24.96 21.44
N GLY A 94 28.48 25.21 22.23
CA GLY A 94 27.25 25.71 21.64
C GLY A 94 26.19 26.15 22.64
N ILE A 95 25.01 26.45 22.07
CA ILE A 95 23.80 26.74 22.82
C ILE A 95 22.65 25.86 22.32
N CYS A 96 21.77 25.41 23.19
CA CYS A 96 20.63 24.56 22.84
C CYS A 96 19.32 25.09 23.43
N THR A 97 18.20 24.55 22.95
CA THR A 97 16.88 24.80 23.52
C THR A 97 16.84 24.38 25.01
N PRO A 98 16.07 25.07 25.87
CA PRO A 98 15.90 24.69 27.28
C PRO A 98 15.32 23.30 27.53
N GLU A 99 14.81 22.64 26.52
CA GLU A 99 14.32 21.25 26.59
C GLU A 99 15.47 20.22 26.50
N ILE A 100 16.68 20.64 26.10
CA ILE A 100 17.91 19.85 26.17
C ILE A 100 18.67 20.25 27.44
N VAL A 101 19.02 19.27 28.25
CA VAL A 101 19.82 19.43 29.49
C VAL A 101 21.27 19.02 29.19
N PRO A 102 22.19 19.98 29.05
CA PRO A 102 23.61 19.69 28.96
C PRO A 102 24.17 19.35 30.33
N PHE A 103 24.99 18.31 30.43
CA PHE A 103 25.70 17.96 31.65
C PHE A 103 27.00 17.23 31.31
N LYS A 104 27.93 17.25 32.28
CA LYS A 104 29.20 16.51 32.19
C LYS A 104 29.27 15.47 33.31
N MET A 105 30.06 14.46 33.10
CA MET A 105 30.42 13.47 34.12
C MET A 105 31.58 14.00 34.94
N TYR A 106 31.63 13.64 36.23
CA TYR A 106 32.78 13.87 37.10
C TYR A 106 33.82 12.76 36.86
N GLY A 107 35.08 13.12 37.08
CA GLY A 107 36.22 12.19 36.90
C GLY A 107 36.40 11.71 35.44
N ASP A 108 36.94 10.52 35.30
CA ASP A 108 37.28 9.92 33.99
C ASP A 108 36.18 9.05 33.43
N ILE A 109 34.90 9.30 33.77
CA ILE A 109 33.76 8.53 33.20
C ILE A 109 33.58 8.89 31.74
N ASN A 110 33.56 7.88 30.87
CA ASN A 110 33.38 8.05 29.41
C ASN A 110 31.95 8.54 29.08
N PRO A 111 31.77 9.75 28.55
CA PRO A 111 30.43 10.28 28.27
C PRO A 111 29.65 9.46 27.21
N THR A 112 30.34 8.85 26.26
CA THR A 112 29.70 7.99 25.24
C THR A 112 29.16 6.71 25.86
N TYR A 113 29.85 6.14 26.84
CA TYR A 113 29.33 5.00 27.61
C TYR A 113 28.00 5.36 28.28
N ILE A 114 27.94 6.54 28.91
CA ILE A 114 26.72 7.02 29.56
C ILE A 114 25.60 7.27 28.57
N VAL A 115 25.89 7.80 27.37
CA VAL A 115 24.89 7.96 26.29
C VAL A 115 24.31 6.62 25.92
N TYR A 116 25.12 5.59 25.67
CA TYR A 116 24.62 4.25 25.35
C TYR A 116 23.79 3.63 26.49
N TYR A 117 24.21 3.85 27.74
CA TYR A 117 23.43 3.41 28.90
C TYR A 117 22.06 4.11 28.95
N LEU A 118 22.02 5.43 28.78
CA LEU A 118 20.77 6.21 28.76
C LEU A 118 19.84 5.87 27.61
N GLN A 119 20.38 5.33 26.52
CA GLN A 119 19.63 4.83 25.36
C GLN A 119 19.22 3.36 25.50
N SER A 120 19.64 2.67 26.55
CA SER A 120 19.33 1.26 26.75
C SER A 120 17.83 1.03 26.96
N PRO A 121 17.29 -0.15 26.56
CA PRO A 121 15.88 -0.48 26.80
C PRO A 121 15.47 -0.43 28.27
N TYR A 122 16.41 -0.72 29.17
CA TYR A 122 16.15 -0.62 30.59
C TYR A 122 15.81 0.83 31.01
N VAL A 123 16.68 1.80 30.64
CA VAL A 123 16.48 3.22 30.99
C VAL A 123 15.27 3.79 30.25
N ASP A 124 15.09 3.46 28.96
CA ASP A 124 13.95 3.91 28.16
C ASP A 124 12.61 3.47 28.80
N ASN A 125 12.48 2.18 29.15
CA ASN A 125 11.28 1.67 29.80
C ASN A 125 11.05 2.32 31.19
N TYR A 126 12.10 2.45 31.99
CA TYR A 126 12.01 3.08 33.31
C TYR A 126 11.55 4.55 33.19
N ILE A 127 12.20 5.35 32.36
CA ILE A 127 11.88 6.78 32.19
C ILE A 127 10.46 6.95 31.64
N ASN A 128 10.05 6.14 30.65
CA ASN A 128 8.70 6.24 30.05
C ASN A 128 7.61 5.85 31.06
N SER A 129 7.88 4.96 32.00
CA SER A 129 6.89 4.57 33.01
C SER A 129 6.58 5.70 34.04
N ILE A 130 7.47 6.68 34.19
CA ILE A 130 7.37 7.73 35.20
C ILE A 130 7.35 9.16 34.63
N THR A 131 7.27 9.31 33.29
CA THR A 131 7.13 10.62 32.67
C THR A 131 5.74 11.22 32.90
N TYR A 132 5.68 12.55 32.94
CA TYR A 132 4.45 13.30 33.11
C TYR A 132 4.09 14.11 31.88
N GLY A 133 2.77 14.34 31.63
CA GLY A 133 2.24 15.07 30.49
C GLY A 133 1.79 14.18 29.34
N VAL A 134 0.53 14.36 28.88
CA VAL A 134 -0.10 13.49 27.88
C VAL A 134 0.40 13.77 26.46
N LYS A 135 0.44 15.05 26.04
CA LYS A 135 0.84 15.42 24.65
C LYS A 135 2.34 15.63 24.49
N MET A 136 3.01 16.09 25.55
CA MET A 136 4.43 16.43 25.57
C MET A 136 5.07 15.90 26.85
N PRO A 137 5.26 14.58 26.97
CA PRO A 137 5.80 13.98 28.18
C PRO A 137 7.22 14.48 28.43
N ARG A 138 7.51 14.72 29.71
CA ARG A 138 8.82 15.17 30.19
C ARG A 138 9.28 14.32 31.38
N VAL A 139 10.59 14.20 31.51
CA VAL A 139 11.21 13.61 32.68
C VAL A 139 11.66 14.73 33.63
N SER A 140 11.48 14.54 34.94
CA SER A 140 11.90 15.52 35.97
C SER A 140 13.41 15.44 36.23
N THR A 141 13.97 16.54 36.73
CA THR A 141 15.39 16.56 37.19
C THR A 141 15.59 15.54 38.29
N GLU A 142 14.68 15.46 39.25
CA GLU A 142 14.74 14.52 40.37
C GLU A 142 14.80 13.06 39.88
N THR A 143 13.92 12.66 38.94
CA THR A 143 13.94 11.33 38.35
C THR A 143 15.31 10.99 37.73
N MET A 144 15.89 11.93 36.99
CA MET A 144 17.18 11.70 36.35
C MET A 144 18.32 11.63 37.34
N THR A 145 18.33 12.47 38.40
CA THR A 145 19.39 12.45 39.43
C THR A 145 19.35 11.18 40.25
N GLU A 146 18.16 10.62 40.47
CA GLU A 146 17.94 9.38 41.20
C GLU A 146 18.16 8.11 40.34
N LEU A 147 18.33 8.26 39.02
CA LEU A 147 18.58 7.14 38.12
C LEU A 147 19.86 6.39 38.50
N PHE A 148 19.76 5.08 38.73
CA PHE A 148 20.93 4.23 38.94
C PHE A 148 21.71 4.06 37.62
N VAL A 149 23.02 4.21 37.72
CA VAL A 149 23.96 4.04 36.59
C VAL A 149 25.05 3.04 37.00
N PRO A 150 25.27 1.96 36.24
CA PRO A 150 26.36 1.03 36.51
C PRO A 150 27.68 1.61 35.96
N ILE A 151 28.68 1.71 36.79
CA ILE A 151 29.98 2.28 36.41
C ILE A 151 31.07 1.18 36.40
N PRO A 152 31.44 0.69 35.17
CA PRO A 152 32.60 -0.17 35.01
C PRO A 152 33.92 0.57 35.20
N PRO A 153 35.05 -0.14 35.41
CA PRO A 153 36.37 0.44 35.27
C PRO A 153 36.56 1.13 33.91
N ILE A 154 37.26 2.27 33.85
CA ILE A 154 37.38 3.11 32.64
C ILE A 154 37.84 2.34 31.39
N LYS A 155 38.78 1.39 31.55
CA LYS A 155 39.23 0.54 30.44
C LYS A 155 38.10 -0.33 29.88
N GLU A 156 37.17 -0.73 30.72
CA GLU A 156 36.01 -1.53 30.29
C GLU A 156 34.93 -0.66 29.65
N GLN A 157 34.68 0.55 30.19
CA GLN A 157 33.79 1.51 29.50
C GLN A 157 34.24 1.74 28.05
N ASN A 158 35.56 1.95 27.85
CA ASN A 158 36.11 2.17 26.50
C ASN A 158 35.98 0.92 25.61
N ARG A 159 36.17 -0.30 26.15
CA ARG A 159 35.96 -1.53 25.40
C ARG A 159 34.48 -1.70 24.97
N ILE A 160 33.56 -1.40 25.91
CA ILE A 160 32.12 -1.45 25.64
C ILE A 160 31.76 -0.47 24.51
N VAL A 161 32.18 0.78 24.61
CA VAL A 161 31.96 1.81 23.60
C VAL A 161 32.50 1.39 22.25
N SER A 162 33.76 0.93 22.19
CA SER A 162 34.39 0.48 20.95
C SER A 162 33.61 -0.68 20.31
N ARG A 163 33.16 -1.64 21.15
CA ARG A 163 32.41 -2.79 20.64
C ARG A 163 31.02 -2.41 20.10
N ILE A 164 30.33 -1.50 20.78
CA ILE A 164 29.03 -0.99 20.29
C ILE A 164 29.23 -0.26 18.95
N GLN A 165 30.22 0.63 18.87
CA GLN A 165 30.53 1.38 17.63
C GLN A 165 30.95 0.49 16.46
N GLU A 166 31.58 -0.67 16.73
CA GLU A 166 31.90 -1.67 15.72
C GLU A 166 30.65 -2.41 15.18
N VAL A 167 29.72 -2.73 16.10
CA VAL A 167 28.53 -3.53 15.75
C VAL A 167 27.37 -2.68 15.22
N GLU A 168 27.23 -1.44 15.67
CA GLU A 168 26.11 -0.56 15.31
C GLU A 168 25.92 -0.39 13.77
N PRO A 169 26.97 -0.18 12.95
CA PRO A 169 26.82 -0.11 11.50
C PRO A 169 26.30 -1.42 10.88
N LEU A 170 26.69 -2.57 11.46
CA LEU A 170 26.25 -3.89 10.98
C LEU A 170 24.76 -4.11 11.29
N VAL A 171 24.32 -3.69 12.48
CA VAL A 171 22.89 -3.71 12.86
C VAL A 171 22.07 -2.81 11.93
N PHE A 172 22.58 -1.62 11.63
CA PHE A 172 21.93 -0.72 10.69
C PHE A 172 21.77 -1.34 9.30
N GLN A 173 22.86 -1.89 8.73
CA GLN A 173 22.82 -2.58 7.44
C GLN A 173 21.86 -3.79 7.45
N TYR A 174 21.87 -4.58 8.52
CA TYR A 174 20.95 -5.70 8.67
C TYR A 174 19.49 -5.22 8.65
N ASN A 175 19.15 -4.17 9.39
CA ASN A 175 17.81 -3.62 9.43
C ASN A 175 17.34 -3.08 8.08
N GLU A 176 18.23 -2.45 7.29
CA GLU A 176 17.91 -2.01 5.94
C GLU A 176 17.59 -3.20 5.02
N VAL A 177 18.44 -4.22 5.02
CA VAL A 177 18.24 -5.43 4.19
C VAL A 177 17.00 -6.20 4.62
N ASP A 178 16.76 -6.36 5.92
CA ASP A 178 15.57 -7.02 6.45
C ASP A 178 14.28 -6.25 6.06
N SER A 179 14.30 -4.93 6.17
CA SER A 179 13.20 -4.08 5.76
C SER A 179 12.88 -4.19 4.27
N GLN A 180 13.92 -4.22 3.42
CA GLN A 180 13.79 -4.43 1.98
C GLN A 180 13.24 -5.83 1.67
N ASN A 181 13.74 -6.87 2.32
CA ASN A 181 13.28 -8.24 2.15
C ASN A 181 11.80 -8.39 2.55
N ARG A 182 11.41 -7.84 3.70
CA ARG A 182 10.00 -7.86 4.13
C ARG A 182 9.09 -7.16 3.12
N LYS A 183 9.52 -6.02 2.59
CA LYS A 183 8.76 -5.29 1.56
C LYS A 183 8.64 -6.10 0.27
N LEU A 184 9.73 -6.74 -0.18
CA LEU A 184 9.72 -7.61 -1.35
C LEU A 184 8.80 -8.81 -1.14
N ASN A 185 8.91 -9.50 -0.01
CA ASN A 185 8.06 -10.66 0.32
C ASN A 185 6.57 -10.30 0.36
N LEU A 186 6.20 -9.13 0.89
CA LEU A 186 4.82 -8.66 0.90
C LEU A 186 4.27 -8.33 -0.50
N GLN A 187 5.13 -7.86 -1.41
CA GLN A 187 4.72 -7.44 -2.76
C GLN A 187 4.82 -8.58 -3.79
N PHE A 188 5.67 -9.57 -3.53
CA PHE A 188 5.99 -10.63 -4.47
C PHE A 188 4.78 -11.45 -4.94
N PRO A 189 3.86 -11.92 -4.07
CA PRO A 189 2.69 -12.68 -4.50
C PRO A 189 1.80 -11.90 -5.48
N GLU A 190 1.59 -10.61 -5.20
CA GLU A 190 0.76 -9.75 -6.05
C GLU A 190 1.42 -9.44 -7.40
N GLN A 191 2.74 -9.23 -7.41
CA GLN A 191 3.50 -9.02 -8.64
C GLN A 191 3.55 -10.30 -9.49
N LEU A 192 3.72 -11.45 -8.85
CA LEU A 192 3.74 -12.73 -9.54
C LEU A 192 2.36 -13.07 -10.13
N LYS A 193 1.27 -12.81 -9.39
CA LYS A 193 -0.08 -12.91 -9.92
C LYS A 193 -0.27 -12.07 -11.18
N LYS A 194 0.16 -10.80 -11.14
CA LYS A 194 0.10 -9.91 -12.31
C LYS A 194 0.90 -10.46 -13.50
N SER A 195 2.07 -11.01 -13.26
CA SER A 195 2.90 -11.62 -14.30
C SER A 195 2.24 -12.85 -14.92
N ILE A 196 1.63 -13.73 -14.11
CA ILE A 196 0.88 -14.90 -14.58
C ILE A 196 -0.28 -14.47 -15.47
N LEU A 197 -1.10 -13.49 -15.03
CA LEU A 197 -2.20 -12.97 -15.82
C LEU A 197 -1.72 -12.29 -17.12
N GLN A 198 -0.59 -11.62 -17.09
CA GLN A 198 0.01 -11.03 -18.29
C GLN A 198 0.49 -12.09 -19.28
N TRP A 199 1.09 -13.18 -18.80
CA TRP A 199 1.47 -14.31 -19.67
C TRP A 199 0.25 -15.03 -20.23
N ALA A 200 -0.82 -15.15 -19.45
CA ALA A 200 -2.08 -15.72 -19.90
C ALA A 200 -2.64 -14.99 -21.11
N VAL A 201 -2.69 -13.64 -21.05
CA VAL A 201 -3.23 -12.83 -22.18
C VAL A 201 -2.28 -12.70 -23.38
N GLN A 202 -1.02 -13.08 -23.21
CA GLN A 202 -0.05 -13.13 -24.31
C GLN A 202 0.08 -14.52 -24.97
N GLY A 203 -0.71 -15.51 -24.54
CA GLY A 203 -0.61 -16.88 -25.02
C GLY A 203 0.68 -17.61 -24.62
N LYS A 204 1.32 -17.18 -23.52
CA LYS A 204 2.60 -17.71 -23.03
C LYS A 204 2.49 -18.59 -21.78
N LEU A 205 1.28 -18.72 -21.22
CA LEU A 205 1.07 -19.46 -19.98
C LEU A 205 0.94 -20.96 -20.17
N VAL A 206 0.35 -21.37 -21.27
CA VAL A 206 0.15 -22.78 -21.66
C VAL A 206 0.68 -23.03 -23.06
N PRO A 207 1.06 -24.29 -23.39
CA PRO A 207 1.43 -24.64 -24.75
C PRO A 207 0.27 -24.47 -25.74
N GLN A 208 0.57 -24.03 -26.95
CA GLN A 208 -0.39 -23.99 -28.07
C GLN A 208 -0.70 -25.41 -28.54
N ASP A 209 -1.95 -25.68 -28.97
CA ASP A 209 -2.35 -26.95 -29.54
C ASP A 209 -2.87 -26.69 -30.97
N GLU A 210 -2.22 -27.31 -31.96
CA GLU A 210 -2.58 -27.15 -33.38
C GLU A 210 -3.96 -27.74 -33.70
N ASN A 211 -4.52 -28.57 -32.82
CA ASN A 211 -5.86 -29.15 -33.00
C ASN A 211 -6.98 -28.25 -32.48
N ASP A 212 -6.64 -27.19 -31.77
CA ASP A 212 -7.64 -26.22 -31.28
C ASP A 212 -8.30 -25.51 -32.48
N MET A 213 -9.62 -25.39 -32.43
CA MET A 213 -10.33 -24.58 -33.40
C MET A 213 -9.94 -23.09 -33.22
N PRO A 214 -9.49 -22.40 -34.29
CA PRO A 214 -9.09 -21.00 -34.20
C PRO A 214 -10.15 -20.11 -33.55
N ALA A 215 -9.74 -19.09 -32.85
CA ALA A 215 -10.63 -18.15 -32.15
C ALA A 215 -11.59 -17.40 -33.11
N GLU A 216 -11.23 -17.27 -34.39
CA GLU A 216 -12.11 -16.71 -35.41
C GLU A 216 -13.40 -17.51 -35.55
N VAL A 217 -13.32 -18.86 -35.49
CA VAL A 217 -14.49 -19.76 -35.57
C VAL A 217 -15.39 -19.53 -34.33
N LEU A 218 -14.79 -19.27 -33.16
CA LEU A 218 -15.57 -18.91 -31.96
C LEU A 218 -16.31 -17.57 -32.16
N LEU A 219 -15.67 -16.56 -32.75
CA LEU A 219 -16.32 -15.28 -33.04
C LEU A 219 -17.48 -15.44 -34.08
N GLU A 220 -17.32 -16.28 -35.08
CA GLU A 220 -18.41 -16.58 -36.05
C GLU A 220 -19.61 -17.22 -35.33
N ARG A 221 -19.37 -18.17 -34.42
CA ARG A 221 -20.43 -18.79 -33.61
C ARG A 221 -21.12 -17.77 -32.69
N ILE A 222 -20.37 -16.89 -32.07
CA ILE A 222 -20.92 -15.80 -31.22
C ILE A 222 -21.80 -14.87 -32.07
N ARG A 223 -21.37 -14.49 -33.29
CA ARG A 223 -22.18 -13.67 -34.20
C ARG A 223 -23.48 -14.38 -34.59
N ALA A 224 -23.41 -15.66 -34.93
CA ALA A 224 -24.61 -16.46 -35.24
C ALA A 224 -25.59 -16.54 -34.04
N GLU A 225 -25.09 -16.73 -32.85
CA GLU A 225 -25.92 -16.73 -31.63
C GLU A 225 -26.56 -15.36 -31.39
N LYS A 226 -25.77 -14.26 -31.45
CA LYS A 226 -26.31 -12.89 -31.33
C LYS A 226 -27.41 -12.63 -32.36
N ASP A 227 -27.22 -13.02 -33.63
CA ASP A 227 -28.23 -12.87 -34.66
C ASP A 227 -29.51 -13.69 -34.38
N ALA A 228 -29.37 -14.89 -33.82
CA ALA A 228 -30.52 -15.69 -33.38
C ALA A 228 -31.29 -15.02 -32.22
N LEU A 229 -30.58 -14.45 -31.25
CA LEU A 229 -31.18 -13.72 -30.14
C LEU A 229 -31.87 -12.42 -30.60
N ILE A 230 -31.29 -11.72 -31.58
CA ILE A 230 -31.92 -10.53 -32.23
C ILE A 230 -33.21 -10.91 -32.96
N LYS A 231 -33.16 -11.98 -33.77
CA LYS A 231 -34.36 -12.48 -34.48
C LYS A 231 -35.46 -12.93 -33.51
N ALA A 232 -35.07 -13.48 -32.36
CA ALA A 232 -36.01 -13.86 -31.30
C ALA A 232 -36.51 -12.66 -30.44
N GLY A 233 -36.05 -11.44 -30.72
CA GLY A 233 -36.42 -10.22 -29.95
C GLY A 233 -35.89 -10.16 -28.55
N LYS A 234 -34.93 -11.03 -28.18
CA LYS A 234 -34.33 -11.09 -26.85
C LYS A 234 -33.28 -10.01 -26.62
N ILE A 235 -32.53 -9.63 -27.64
CA ILE A 235 -31.57 -8.55 -27.64
C ILE A 235 -31.78 -7.60 -28.81
N LYS A 236 -31.33 -6.34 -28.64
CA LYS A 236 -31.32 -5.37 -29.75
C LYS A 236 -30.01 -5.48 -30.51
N ARG A 237 -30.05 -5.24 -31.83
CA ARG A 237 -28.83 -5.17 -32.65
C ARG A 237 -27.95 -4.04 -32.14
N ASP A 238 -26.68 -4.29 -32.01
CA ASP A 238 -25.68 -3.26 -31.64
C ASP A 238 -25.61 -2.23 -32.77
N LYS A 239 -25.54 -0.94 -32.43
CA LYS A 239 -25.46 0.14 -33.41
C LYS A 239 -24.10 0.21 -34.08
N HIS A 240 -23.07 -0.26 -33.39
CA HIS A 240 -21.67 -0.21 -33.81
C HIS A 240 -21.08 -1.61 -33.67
N GLU A 241 -21.05 -2.36 -34.74
CA GLU A 241 -20.47 -3.69 -34.76
C GLU A 241 -19.03 -3.61 -35.29
N SER A 242 -18.07 -3.99 -34.43
CA SER A 242 -16.66 -4.05 -34.78
C SER A 242 -16.26 -5.44 -35.24
N SER A 243 -15.41 -5.50 -36.27
CA SER A 243 -14.76 -6.71 -36.75
C SER A 243 -13.29 -6.43 -37.00
N ILE A 244 -12.41 -7.08 -36.23
CA ILE A 244 -10.96 -6.97 -36.38
C ILE A 244 -10.48 -8.15 -37.24
N PHE A 245 -9.55 -7.89 -38.13
CA PHE A 245 -8.94 -8.88 -39.04
C PHE A 245 -7.51 -8.47 -39.40
N SER A 246 -6.69 -9.45 -39.79
CA SER A 246 -5.31 -9.21 -40.24
C SER A 246 -5.24 -9.26 -41.76
N ARG A 247 -4.42 -8.35 -42.34
CA ARG A 247 -4.12 -8.29 -43.79
C ARG A 247 -2.71 -7.69 -43.94
N ASP A 248 -1.87 -8.33 -44.73
CA ASP A 248 -0.51 -7.87 -45.06
C ASP A 248 0.34 -7.55 -43.79
N ASN A 249 0.28 -8.44 -42.79
CA ASN A 249 0.94 -8.30 -41.49
C ASN A 249 0.50 -7.07 -40.64
N SER A 250 -0.64 -6.47 -40.98
CA SER A 250 -1.23 -5.37 -40.24
C SER A 250 -2.64 -5.71 -39.76
N HIS A 251 -3.05 -5.10 -38.64
CA HIS A 251 -4.39 -5.30 -38.08
C HIS A 251 -5.32 -4.16 -38.49
N TYR A 252 -6.49 -4.55 -38.94
CA TYR A 252 -7.53 -3.62 -39.37
C TYR A 252 -8.82 -3.86 -38.61
N GLU A 253 -9.50 -2.78 -38.24
CA GLU A 253 -10.84 -2.82 -37.70
C GLU A 253 -11.84 -2.27 -38.71
N LYS A 254 -12.90 -3.02 -38.95
CA LYS A 254 -14.05 -2.54 -39.67
C LYS A 254 -15.15 -2.19 -38.66
N LEU A 255 -15.46 -0.90 -38.58
CA LEU A 255 -16.49 -0.34 -37.71
C LEU A 255 -17.45 0.48 -38.56
N ASP A 256 -18.75 0.14 -38.52
CA ASP A 256 -19.80 0.82 -39.31
C ASP A 256 -19.50 0.89 -40.83
N GLY A 257 -18.81 -0.11 -41.37
CA GLY A 257 -18.42 -0.18 -42.76
C GLY A 257 -17.14 0.56 -43.12
N ILE A 258 -16.53 1.28 -42.20
CA ILE A 258 -15.24 2.00 -42.35
C ILE A 258 -14.11 1.11 -41.86
N GLU A 259 -13.09 0.90 -42.68
CA GLU A 259 -11.87 0.17 -42.32
C GLU A 259 -10.80 1.17 -41.86
N ARG A 260 -10.12 0.86 -40.71
CA ARG A 260 -8.97 1.60 -40.22
C ARG A 260 -7.88 0.63 -39.79
N CYS A 261 -6.63 1.01 -39.96
CA CYS A 261 -5.50 0.31 -39.36
C CYS A 261 -5.49 0.59 -37.85
N ILE A 262 -5.22 -0.45 -37.02
CA ILE A 262 -5.17 -0.39 -35.57
C ILE A 262 -3.84 -0.94 -35.02
N ASP A 263 -2.78 -0.99 -35.82
CA ASP A 263 -1.48 -1.50 -35.36
C ASP A 263 -0.93 -0.71 -34.17
N ASP A 264 -1.25 0.56 -34.08
CA ASP A 264 -0.90 1.43 -32.95
C ASP A 264 -1.67 1.11 -31.65
N GLU A 265 -2.78 0.37 -31.75
CA GLU A 265 -3.53 -0.14 -30.59
C GLU A 265 -3.07 -1.55 -30.17
N ILE A 266 -2.33 -2.29 -31.03
CA ILE A 266 -1.87 -3.66 -30.76
C ILE A 266 -0.59 -3.62 -29.93
N PRO A 267 -0.62 -4.05 -28.65
CA PRO A 267 0.52 -3.85 -27.75
C PRO A 267 1.57 -4.97 -27.82
N PHE A 268 1.21 -6.14 -28.34
CA PHE A 268 2.08 -7.31 -28.46
C PHE A 268 1.50 -8.32 -29.48
N GLU A 269 2.36 -9.21 -29.93
CA GLU A 269 1.96 -10.33 -30.78
C GLU A 269 1.23 -11.41 -29.97
N ILE A 270 0.25 -12.05 -30.58
CA ILE A 270 -0.51 -13.18 -30.04
C ILE A 270 -0.29 -14.43 -30.90
N PRO A 271 -0.53 -15.67 -30.40
CA PRO A 271 -0.47 -16.89 -31.21
C PRO A 271 -1.36 -16.84 -32.47
N ASP A 272 -0.97 -17.55 -33.54
CA ASP A 272 -1.64 -17.52 -34.83
C ASP A 272 -3.09 -18.00 -34.78
N ASN A 273 -3.44 -18.88 -33.86
CA ASN A 273 -4.81 -19.37 -33.63
C ASN A 273 -5.68 -18.48 -32.74
N TRP A 274 -5.10 -17.37 -32.21
CA TRP A 274 -5.82 -16.33 -31.45
C TRP A 274 -6.29 -15.22 -32.38
N THR A 275 -7.20 -14.38 -31.91
CA THR A 275 -7.60 -13.18 -32.65
C THR A 275 -7.85 -12.01 -31.70
N TRP A 276 -7.56 -10.80 -32.20
CA TRP A 276 -7.95 -9.58 -31.49
C TRP A 276 -9.42 -9.29 -31.70
N THR A 277 -10.11 -8.87 -30.62
CA THR A 277 -11.52 -8.49 -30.71
C THR A 277 -11.87 -7.37 -29.72
N ARG A 278 -12.95 -6.64 -29.94
CA ARG A 278 -13.51 -5.72 -28.92
C ARG A 278 -14.35 -6.52 -27.93
N LEU A 279 -14.35 -6.06 -26.64
CA LEU A 279 -15.15 -6.70 -25.60
C LEU A 279 -16.64 -6.76 -25.99
N SER A 280 -17.17 -5.74 -26.70
CA SER A 280 -18.55 -5.73 -27.22
C SER A 280 -18.86 -6.88 -28.15
N SER A 281 -17.88 -7.46 -28.86
CA SER A 281 -18.10 -8.61 -29.75
C SER A 281 -18.43 -9.87 -28.96
N ILE A 282 -17.85 -10.04 -27.76
CA ILE A 282 -17.96 -11.26 -26.94
C ILE A 282 -18.83 -11.09 -25.70
N SER A 283 -19.31 -9.86 -25.43
CA SER A 283 -20.17 -9.59 -24.26
C SER A 283 -21.13 -8.44 -24.53
N LYS A 284 -22.12 -8.29 -23.66
CA LYS A 284 -23.00 -7.11 -23.60
C LYS A 284 -22.83 -6.44 -22.23
N VAL A 285 -22.49 -5.15 -22.23
CA VAL A 285 -22.34 -4.37 -21.02
C VAL A 285 -23.67 -3.71 -20.64
N LEU A 286 -24.11 -3.89 -19.40
CA LEU A 286 -25.38 -3.37 -18.87
C LEU A 286 -25.15 -2.71 -17.51
N GLY A 287 -25.60 -1.48 -17.38
CA GLY A 287 -25.46 -0.70 -16.13
C GLY A 287 -26.35 -1.16 -15.01
N GLY A 288 -25.86 -1.04 -13.77
CA GLY A 288 -26.67 -1.14 -12.57
C GLY A 288 -27.54 0.11 -12.34
N LYS A 289 -28.29 0.15 -11.27
CA LYS A 289 -29.23 1.23 -10.98
C LYS A 289 -29.20 1.66 -9.51
N ARG A 290 -29.14 2.96 -9.30
CA ARG A 290 -29.33 3.58 -7.96
C ARG A 290 -30.76 3.43 -7.50
N ILE A 291 -30.97 3.23 -6.20
CA ILE A 291 -32.28 3.37 -5.59
C ILE A 291 -32.80 4.81 -5.76
N PRO A 292 -34.12 5.05 -5.81
CA PRO A 292 -34.70 6.39 -5.96
C PRO A 292 -34.19 7.38 -4.90
N ALA A 293 -34.06 8.65 -5.29
CA ALA A 293 -33.58 9.69 -4.39
C ALA A 293 -34.51 9.83 -3.15
N GLY A 294 -33.91 10.04 -1.98
CA GLY A 294 -34.62 10.13 -0.71
C GLY A 294 -35.02 8.79 -0.09
N ARG A 295 -34.64 7.66 -0.72
CA ARG A 295 -34.89 6.31 -0.21
C ARG A 295 -33.59 5.67 0.26
N THR A 296 -33.67 4.72 1.18
CA THR A 296 -32.52 4.00 1.73
C THR A 296 -32.73 2.49 1.59
N LEU A 297 -31.62 1.76 1.49
CA LEU A 297 -31.61 0.30 1.63
C LEU A 297 -31.93 -0.10 3.07
N THR A 298 -32.38 -1.33 3.27
CA THR A 298 -32.65 -1.89 4.58
C THR A 298 -31.73 -3.07 4.89
N THR A 299 -31.52 -3.36 6.16
CA THR A 299 -30.86 -4.58 6.65
C THR A 299 -31.84 -5.73 6.84
N GLU A 300 -33.15 -5.42 6.84
CA GLU A 300 -34.21 -6.42 6.90
C GLU A 300 -34.28 -7.18 5.58
N ASN A 301 -34.33 -8.51 5.67
CA ASN A 301 -34.38 -9.37 4.49
C ASN A 301 -35.75 -9.28 3.80
N THR A 302 -35.81 -8.55 2.69
CA THR A 302 -37.01 -8.41 1.84
C THR A 302 -37.05 -9.44 0.70
N GLY A 303 -36.06 -10.33 0.59
CA GLY A 303 -35.88 -11.23 -0.54
C GLY A 303 -35.19 -10.58 -1.76
N HIS A 304 -34.91 -9.26 -1.73
CA HIS A 304 -34.32 -8.51 -2.85
C HIS A 304 -32.97 -7.92 -2.46
N ILE A 305 -31.90 -8.71 -2.64
CA ILE A 305 -30.54 -8.30 -2.32
C ILE A 305 -30.09 -7.17 -3.24
N TYR A 306 -29.33 -6.19 -2.70
CA TYR A 306 -28.71 -5.10 -3.44
C TYR A 306 -27.19 -5.13 -3.23
N ILE A 307 -26.44 -5.43 -4.28
CA ILE A 307 -24.97 -5.51 -4.26
C ILE A 307 -24.39 -4.11 -4.47
N ARG A 308 -23.57 -3.66 -3.50
CA ARG A 308 -22.84 -2.39 -3.52
C ARG A 308 -21.38 -2.61 -3.91
N VAL A 309 -20.67 -1.56 -4.34
CA VAL A 309 -19.23 -1.62 -4.60
C VAL A 309 -18.42 -2.02 -3.36
N SER A 310 -18.89 -1.67 -2.15
CA SER A 310 -18.26 -2.08 -0.90
C SER A 310 -18.29 -3.60 -0.67
N ASP A 311 -19.25 -4.28 -1.28
CA ASP A 311 -19.43 -5.71 -1.14
C ASP A 311 -18.57 -6.51 -2.13
N MET A 312 -18.05 -5.83 -3.18
CA MET A 312 -17.22 -6.41 -4.24
C MET A 312 -15.75 -6.41 -3.81
N LYS A 313 -15.18 -7.58 -3.50
CA LYS A 313 -13.80 -7.77 -3.05
C LYS A 313 -13.22 -9.06 -3.61
N ASP A 314 -11.91 -9.07 -3.83
CA ASP A 314 -11.12 -10.26 -4.17
C ASP A 314 -11.69 -11.10 -5.34
N GLY A 315 -12.26 -10.42 -6.34
CA GLY A 315 -12.86 -11.08 -7.52
C GLY A 315 -14.24 -11.70 -7.26
N GLY A 316 -14.83 -11.45 -6.10
CA GLY A 316 -16.16 -11.95 -5.71
C GLY A 316 -17.02 -10.90 -5.02
N VAL A 317 -18.12 -11.34 -4.43
CA VAL A 317 -19.03 -10.52 -3.63
C VAL A 317 -19.18 -11.14 -2.24
N SER A 318 -18.94 -10.32 -1.19
CA SER A 318 -19.12 -10.73 0.19
C SER A 318 -20.60 -11.02 0.49
N THR A 319 -20.85 -12.09 1.23
CA THR A 319 -22.18 -12.45 1.72
C THR A 319 -22.47 -11.87 3.11
N GLU A 320 -21.50 -11.16 3.71
CA GLU A 320 -21.65 -10.53 5.02
C GLU A 320 -22.16 -9.09 4.90
N GLY A 321 -23.08 -8.69 5.79
CA GLY A 321 -23.60 -7.34 5.84
C GLY A 321 -24.39 -6.91 4.60
N LEU A 322 -25.06 -7.85 3.95
CA LEU A 322 -25.89 -7.62 2.77
C LEU A 322 -26.98 -6.57 3.07
N MET A 323 -27.27 -5.76 2.07
CA MET A 323 -28.37 -4.81 2.09
C MET A 323 -29.48 -5.26 1.14
N TYR A 324 -30.69 -4.85 1.45
CA TYR A 324 -31.88 -5.26 0.70
C TYR A 324 -32.63 -4.05 0.16
N VAL A 325 -33.28 -4.24 -0.98
CA VAL A 325 -34.22 -3.27 -1.58
C VAL A 325 -35.56 -3.38 -0.87
N PRO A 326 -36.12 -2.29 -0.32
CA PRO A 326 -37.49 -2.30 0.21
C PRO A 326 -38.50 -2.71 -0.85
N GLN A 327 -39.55 -3.43 -0.42
CA GLN A 327 -40.53 -4.06 -1.31
C GLN A 327 -41.26 -3.06 -2.22
N ASP A 328 -41.50 -1.87 -1.74
CA ASP A 328 -42.18 -0.78 -2.48
C ASP A 328 -41.28 -0.14 -3.54
N ILE A 329 -39.96 -0.24 -3.42
CA ILE A 329 -38.96 0.29 -4.38
C ILE A 329 -38.65 -0.76 -5.47
N TYR A 330 -38.64 -2.04 -5.11
CA TYR A 330 -38.16 -3.11 -5.98
C TYR A 330 -38.75 -3.08 -7.41
N PRO A 331 -40.05 -2.85 -7.65
CA PRO A 331 -40.60 -2.80 -9.01
C PRO A 331 -39.90 -1.80 -9.93
N SER A 332 -39.37 -0.71 -9.38
CA SER A 332 -38.71 0.36 -10.15
C SER A 332 -37.30 -0.02 -10.65
N ILE A 333 -36.67 -1.00 -9.99
CA ILE A 333 -35.28 -1.41 -10.31
C ILE A 333 -35.15 -2.92 -10.57
N SER A 334 -36.23 -3.67 -10.59
CA SER A 334 -36.25 -5.14 -10.71
C SER A 334 -35.52 -5.72 -11.92
N ARG A 335 -35.35 -4.95 -13.00
CA ARG A 335 -34.64 -5.37 -14.22
C ARG A 335 -33.12 -5.18 -14.13
N TYR A 336 -32.62 -4.45 -13.15
CA TYR A 336 -31.19 -4.15 -13.00
C TYR A 336 -30.55 -5.17 -12.06
N ILE A 337 -30.53 -6.41 -12.50
CA ILE A 337 -30.01 -7.55 -11.75
C ILE A 337 -28.69 -8.03 -12.36
N ILE A 338 -27.93 -8.78 -11.57
CA ILE A 338 -26.74 -9.52 -11.98
C ILE A 338 -26.90 -10.99 -11.60
N ASN A 339 -26.52 -11.89 -12.50
CA ASN A 339 -26.59 -13.33 -12.27
C ASN A 339 -25.19 -13.93 -12.07
N SER A 340 -25.14 -15.17 -11.62
CA SER A 340 -23.88 -15.89 -11.39
C SER A 340 -23.03 -16.10 -12.66
N GLU A 341 -23.68 -16.13 -13.82
CA GLU A 341 -23.04 -16.27 -15.14
C GLU A 341 -22.48 -14.92 -15.68
N ASP A 342 -22.87 -13.81 -15.07
CA ASP A 342 -22.39 -12.48 -15.44
C ASP A 342 -21.05 -12.16 -14.75
N ILE A 343 -20.30 -11.22 -15.35
CA ILE A 343 -19.11 -10.62 -14.74
C ILE A 343 -19.47 -9.20 -14.28
N PHE A 344 -19.09 -8.79 -13.08
CA PHE A 344 -19.20 -7.40 -12.68
C PHE A 344 -17.91 -6.64 -12.98
N ILE A 345 -18.06 -5.35 -13.29
CA ILE A 345 -16.97 -4.38 -13.36
C ILE A 345 -17.39 -3.10 -12.61
N THR A 346 -16.57 -2.63 -11.67
CA THR A 346 -16.86 -1.39 -10.97
C THR A 346 -16.47 -0.19 -11.83
N VAL A 347 -17.38 0.81 -11.93
CA VAL A 347 -17.25 1.95 -12.84
C VAL A 347 -17.13 3.30 -12.13
N ALA A 348 -17.34 3.34 -10.80
CA ALA A 348 -17.16 4.52 -9.98
C ALA A 348 -16.70 4.13 -8.56
N GLY A 349 -15.98 5.04 -7.89
CA GLY A 349 -15.31 4.76 -6.64
C GLY A 349 -14.00 4.01 -6.88
N THR A 350 -13.92 2.73 -6.54
CA THR A 350 -12.77 1.88 -6.91
C THR A 350 -13.04 1.30 -8.30
N ILE A 351 -12.58 1.97 -9.35
CA ILE A 351 -12.82 1.59 -10.74
C ILE A 351 -11.97 0.38 -11.13
N GLY A 352 -12.53 -0.51 -11.98
CA GLY A 352 -11.81 -1.63 -12.60
C GLY A 352 -11.71 -2.88 -11.73
N ARG A 353 -12.44 -2.98 -10.60
CA ARG A 353 -12.61 -4.27 -9.92
C ARG A 353 -13.51 -5.18 -10.74
N ILE A 354 -13.06 -6.41 -10.94
CA ILE A 354 -13.71 -7.40 -11.80
C ILE A 354 -13.87 -8.70 -11.02
N GLY A 355 -14.99 -9.35 -11.22
CA GLY A 355 -15.27 -10.63 -10.59
C GLY A 355 -16.65 -11.17 -10.92
N LYS A 356 -16.99 -12.28 -10.28
CA LYS A 356 -18.29 -12.97 -10.43
C LYS A 356 -19.11 -12.95 -9.14
N VAL A 357 -20.41 -13.14 -9.32
CA VAL A 357 -21.37 -13.20 -8.21
C VAL A 357 -21.51 -14.66 -7.79
N PRO A 358 -21.43 -14.98 -6.48
CA PRO A 358 -21.72 -16.33 -6.01
C PRO A 358 -23.14 -16.78 -6.39
N PRO A 359 -23.37 -18.07 -6.69
CA PRO A 359 -24.71 -18.60 -7.06
C PRO A 359 -25.81 -18.19 -6.06
N ALA A 360 -25.49 -18.11 -4.78
CA ALA A 360 -26.44 -17.68 -3.73
C ALA A 360 -26.92 -16.22 -3.87
N LEU A 361 -26.20 -15.38 -4.61
CA LEU A 361 -26.56 -13.99 -4.88
C LEU A 361 -27.04 -13.75 -6.31
N SER A 362 -27.21 -14.81 -7.13
CA SER A 362 -27.73 -14.71 -8.50
C SER A 362 -29.11 -14.07 -8.51
N GLY A 363 -29.33 -13.10 -9.40
CA GLY A 363 -30.56 -12.29 -9.47
C GLY A 363 -30.60 -11.09 -8.54
N ALA A 364 -29.53 -10.79 -7.80
CA ALA A 364 -29.45 -9.59 -6.95
C ALA A 364 -29.42 -8.31 -7.78
N ASN A 365 -29.97 -7.21 -7.23
CA ASN A 365 -29.89 -5.90 -7.84
C ASN A 365 -28.46 -5.35 -7.78
N LEU A 366 -28.03 -4.68 -8.86
CA LEU A 366 -26.68 -4.11 -9.00
C LEU A 366 -26.70 -2.59 -8.85
N THR A 367 -25.75 -2.06 -8.08
CA THR A 367 -25.55 -0.61 -7.92
C THR A 367 -25.19 0.09 -9.23
N GLU A 368 -25.53 1.36 -9.37
CA GLU A 368 -25.14 2.21 -10.52
C GLU A 368 -23.64 2.48 -10.64
N ASN A 369 -22.86 2.08 -9.63
CA ASN A 369 -21.42 2.24 -9.59
C ASN A 369 -20.68 0.98 -10.10
N ALA A 370 -21.44 0.00 -10.58
CA ALA A 370 -20.93 -1.20 -11.27
C ALA A 370 -21.81 -1.54 -12.46
N ASP A 371 -21.18 -2.08 -13.49
CA ASP A 371 -21.84 -2.63 -14.67
C ASP A 371 -21.67 -4.16 -14.67
N ARG A 372 -22.57 -4.86 -15.34
CA ARG A 372 -22.46 -6.31 -15.59
C ARG A 372 -22.16 -6.57 -17.05
N LEU A 373 -21.36 -7.60 -17.31
CA LEU A 373 -21.08 -8.14 -18.62
C LEU A 373 -21.83 -9.47 -18.75
N VAL A 374 -22.77 -9.51 -19.68
CA VAL A 374 -23.42 -10.76 -20.13
C VAL A 374 -22.54 -11.33 -21.24
N ILE A 375 -21.94 -12.48 -21.02
CA ILE A 375 -20.95 -13.08 -21.93
C ILE A 375 -21.59 -14.03 -22.94
N TYR A 376 -20.97 -14.19 -24.11
CA TYR A 376 -21.42 -15.08 -25.21
C TYR A 376 -20.35 -16.14 -25.47
N LEU A 377 -20.65 -17.41 -25.26
CA LEU A 377 -19.84 -18.59 -25.63
C LEU A 377 -18.36 -18.53 -25.25
N THR A 378 -17.96 -17.60 -24.37
CA THR A 378 -16.61 -17.52 -23.81
C THR A 378 -16.58 -18.07 -22.40
N ASP A 379 -15.42 -18.56 -21.96
CA ASP A 379 -15.26 -19.00 -20.58
C ASP A 379 -15.25 -17.80 -19.63
N GLN A 380 -16.06 -17.87 -18.55
CA GLN A 380 -16.24 -16.78 -17.59
C GLN A 380 -14.95 -16.50 -16.81
N ASP A 381 -14.27 -17.54 -16.32
CA ASP A 381 -13.09 -17.41 -15.45
C ASP A 381 -11.86 -16.98 -16.28
N TRP A 382 -11.78 -17.42 -17.56
CA TRP A 382 -10.80 -16.88 -18.48
C TRP A 382 -11.02 -15.38 -18.72
N LEU A 383 -12.25 -14.95 -19.00
CA LEU A 383 -12.52 -13.53 -19.28
C LEU A 383 -12.27 -12.67 -18.03
N ILE A 384 -12.62 -13.15 -16.84
CA ILE A 384 -12.27 -12.49 -15.57
C ILE A 384 -10.75 -12.33 -15.45
N SER A 385 -9.98 -13.40 -15.69
CA SER A 385 -8.52 -13.38 -15.62
C SER A 385 -7.92 -12.43 -16.66
N CYS A 386 -8.46 -12.41 -17.87
CA CYS A 386 -8.08 -11.48 -18.94
C CYS A 386 -8.33 -10.02 -18.51
N LEU A 387 -9.52 -9.71 -18.03
CA LEU A 387 -9.90 -8.36 -17.60
C LEU A 387 -9.12 -7.89 -16.34
N GLN A 388 -8.66 -8.81 -15.49
CA GLN A 388 -7.80 -8.51 -14.35
C GLN A 388 -6.31 -8.38 -14.73
N SER A 389 -5.91 -8.73 -15.94
CA SER A 389 -4.51 -8.64 -16.39
C SER A 389 -3.99 -7.21 -16.38
N PRO A 390 -2.69 -6.99 -16.18
CA PRO A 390 -2.08 -5.66 -16.26
C PRO A 390 -2.39 -4.93 -17.55
N TYR A 391 -2.43 -5.65 -18.68
CA TYR A 391 -2.74 -5.09 -19.99
C TYR A 391 -4.14 -4.46 -20.03
N ILE A 392 -5.17 -5.19 -19.63
CA ILE A 392 -6.54 -4.66 -19.62
C ILE A 392 -6.74 -3.59 -18.54
N GLN A 393 -6.14 -3.77 -17.37
CA GLN A 393 -6.21 -2.77 -16.29
C GLN A 393 -5.56 -1.45 -16.71
N TYR A 394 -4.50 -1.50 -17.53
CA TYR A 394 -3.91 -0.30 -18.13
C TYR A 394 -4.88 0.40 -19.08
N GLN A 395 -5.55 -0.34 -20.00
CA GLN A 395 -6.58 0.22 -20.87
C GLN A 395 -7.71 0.89 -20.05
N ILE A 396 -8.22 0.21 -19.01
CA ILE A 396 -9.27 0.75 -18.12
C ILE A 396 -8.81 2.06 -17.48
N ALA A 397 -7.59 2.11 -16.97
CA ALA A 397 -7.02 3.30 -16.34
C ALA A 397 -6.87 4.46 -17.32
N ASP A 398 -6.43 4.18 -18.55
CA ASP A 398 -6.23 5.18 -19.58
C ASP A 398 -7.55 5.81 -20.05
N VAL A 399 -8.58 4.98 -20.26
CA VAL A 399 -9.90 5.46 -20.74
C VAL A 399 -10.80 6.00 -19.63
N THR A 400 -10.40 5.88 -18.36
CA THR A 400 -11.17 6.45 -17.24
C THR A 400 -11.04 7.98 -17.21
N THR A 401 -12.16 8.68 -17.10
CA THR A 401 -12.16 10.14 -17.00
C THR A 401 -11.46 10.61 -15.73
N LYS A 402 -10.55 11.59 -15.86
CA LYS A 402 -9.73 12.11 -14.74
C LYS A 402 -10.24 13.46 -14.22
N VAL A 403 -11.24 14.05 -14.88
CA VAL A 403 -11.81 15.37 -14.52
C VAL A 403 -13.08 15.15 -13.72
N GLY A 404 -13.17 15.74 -12.52
CA GLY A 404 -14.29 15.56 -11.60
C GLY A 404 -14.24 14.22 -10.85
N GLN A 405 -15.39 13.57 -10.66
CA GLN A 405 -15.43 12.20 -10.14
C GLN A 405 -15.02 11.21 -11.24
N PRO A 406 -13.94 10.43 -11.06
CA PRO A 406 -13.55 9.43 -12.05
C PRO A 406 -14.70 8.47 -12.33
N LYS A 407 -14.96 8.22 -13.63
CA LYS A 407 -16.00 7.28 -14.06
C LYS A 407 -15.56 6.57 -15.34
N LEU A 408 -15.86 5.28 -15.43
CA LEU A 408 -15.68 4.45 -16.59
C LEU A 408 -17.02 4.30 -17.31
N ALA A 409 -17.12 4.78 -18.56
CA ALA A 409 -18.34 4.72 -19.34
C ALA A 409 -18.51 3.36 -20.04
N ILE A 410 -19.76 2.88 -20.19
CA ILE A 410 -20.10 1.61 -20.86
C ILE A 410 -19.43 1.50 -22.24
N ALA A 411 -19.54 2.54 -23.07
CA ALA A 411 -18.94 2.53 -24.41
C ALA A 411 -17.41 2.34 -24.38
N ARG A 412 -16.74 2.77 -23.30
CA ARG A 412 -15.30 2.57 -23.14
C ARG A 412 -14.95 1.15 -22.70
N ILE A 413 -15.82 0.52 -21.88
CA ILE A 413 -15.70 -0.89 -21.52
C ILE A 413 -15.93 -1.75 -22.77
N GLU A 414 -16.97 -1.48 -23.53
CA GLU A 414 -17.31 -2.19 -24.77
C GLU A 414 -16.17 -2.13 -25.80
N ASN A 415 -15.37 -1.08 -25.78
CA ASN A 415 -14.28 -0.85 -26.73
C ASN A 415 -12.91 -1.41 -26.27
N LEU A 416 -12.82 -2.05 -25.10
CA LEU A 416 -11.58 -2.70 -24.65
C LEU A 416 -11.12 -3.74 -25.68
N LEU A 417 -9.83 -3.73 -26.00
CA LEU A 417 -9.22 -4.64 -26.97
C LEU A 417 -8.77 -5.93 -26.24
N ILE A 418 -9.33 -7.06 -26.67
CA ILE A 418 -9.19 -8.37 -26.00
C ILE A 418 -8.45 -9.34 -26.93
N PRO A 419 -7.36 -9.99 -26.49
CA PRO A 419 -6.72 -11.09 -27.21
C PRO A 419 -7.48 -12.38 -26.91
N LEU A 420 -8.30 -12.84 -27.85
CA LEU A 420 -9.21 -13.98 -27.67
C LEU A 420 -8.54 -15.30 -28.10
N PRO A 421 -8.35 -16.28 -27.17
CA PRO A 421 -7.89 -17.63 -27.52
C PRO A 421 -9.01 -18.55 -27.98
N PRO A 422 -8.65 -19.69 -28.60
CA PRO A 422 -9.57 -20.81 -28.79
C PRO A 422 -10.26 -21.21 -27.50
N ILE A 423 -11.51 -21.65 -27.54
CA ILE A 423 -12.31 -21.99 -26.34
C ILE A 423 -11.65 -23.09 -25.49
N ALA A 424 -11.01 -24.08 -26.13
CA ALA A 424 -10.31 -25.15 -25.41
C ALA A 424 -9.05 -24.60 -24.67
N GLU A 425 -8.37 -23.64 -25.28
CA GLU A 425 -7.22 -23.00 -24.64
C GLU A 425 -7.64 -22.07 -23.48
N GLN A 426 -8.81 -21.41 -23.56
CA GLN A 426 -9.36 -20.66 -22.43
C GLN A 426 -9.44 -21.51 -21.18
N GLN A 427 -9.94 -22.75 -21.28
CA GLN A 427 -10.04 -23.69 -20.16
C GLN A 427 -8.64 -24.09 -19.65
N ARG A 428 -7.70 -24.43 -20.54
CA ARG A 428 -6.32 -24.77 -20.11
C ARG A 428 -5.63 -23.63 -19.38
N ILE A 429 -5.89 -22.38 -19.82
CA ILE A 429 -5.37 -21.18 -19.13
C ILE A 429 -5.96 -21.05 -17.73
N VAL A 430 -7.28 -21.25 -17.58
CA VAL A 430 -7.96 -21.21 -16.27
C VAL A 430 -7.40 -22.28 -15.35
N ASP A 431 -7.34 -23.55 -15.81
CA ASP A 431 -6.80 -24.66 -15.03
C ASP A 431 -5.37 -24.37 -14.55
N LYS A 432 -4.53 -23.77 -15.43
CA LYS A 432 -3.15 -23.41 -15.06
C LYS A 432 -3.07 -22.26 -14.06
N ILE A 433 -3.93 -21.27 -14.18
CA ILE A 433 -4.03 -20.18 -13.20
C ILE A 433 -4.47 -20.75 -11.83
N GLU A 434 -5.47 -21.62 -11.81
CA GLU A 434 -5.95 -22.27 -10.58
C GLU A 434 -4.91 -23.17 -9.92
N GLU A 435 -4.05 -23.84 -10.70
CA GLU A 435 -2.91 -24.60 -10.20
C GLU A 435 -1.85 -23.69 -9.52
N LEU A 436 -1.58 -22.53 -10.10
CA LEU A 436 -0.53 -21.63 -9.65
C LEU A 436 -0.93 -20.72 -8.48
N LEU A 437 -2.18 -20.24 -8.45
CA LEU A 437 -2.64 -19.28 -7.43
C LEU A 437 -2.55 -19.77 -5.98
N PRO A 438 -2.87 -21.03 -5.62
CA PRO A 438 -2.70 -21.52 -4.25
C PRO A 438 -1.26 -21.50 -3.77
N THR A 439 -0.31 -21.80 -4.66
CA THR A 439 1.13 -21.76 -4.38
C THR A 439 1.59 -20.35 -3.99
N LEU A 440 0.98 -19.31 -4.59
CA LEU A 440 1.26 -17.91 -4.26
C LEU A 440 0.74 -17.48 -2.88
N LYS A 441 -0.33 -18.10 -2.39
CA LYS A 441 -0.88 -17.82 -1.06
C LYS A 441 -0.08 -18.47 0.07
N ALA A 442 0.75 -19.46 -0.28
CA ALA A 442 1.62 -20.18 0.65
C ALA A 442 3.03 -19.54 0.78
N LEU A 443 3.37 -18.58 -0.09
CA LEU A 443 4.58 -17.76 -0.05
C LEU A 443 4.36 -16.51 0.80
#